data_5304783b45c2e23868f63923a247262f
#
_entry.id   5304783b45c2e23868f63923a247262f
#
_cell.length_a   1.000
_cell.length_b   1.000
_cell.length_c   1.000
_cell.angle_alpha   90.00
_cell.angle_beta   90.00
_cell.angle_gamma   90.00
#
_symmetry.space_group_name_H-M   'P 1'
#
loop_
_entity.id
_entity.type
_entity.pdbx_description
1 polymer ?
#
loop_
_entity_poly.entity_id
_entity_poly.type
_entity_poly.pdbx_seq_one_letter_code
_entity_poly.pdbx_strand_id
1 'polypeptide(L)'
;MMRIAVRVLPLVFALGPAFAQMTIEQAVQDAATKYPAVRASLEQVSAAAAAINLARTAWLPKADFDAQLNRATHNNIFGLLLPSGGAIPGISGPVLGTNSLASVWGSAAGVMVEWEPFDFGLRKANVAIAEAGRNRAGAQVAVTRLEAAAAAAEGFLTLLAAQQTVTAAEAGVERAFRKLAQMPYR
;
A
#
# COMPACT_ATOMS: atom_id res chain seq x y z
N MET A 1 17.17 -61.04 44.12
CA MET A 1 16.40 -59.81 43.72
C MET A 1 17.38 -58.65 43.78
N MET A 2 17.93 -58.25 42.64
CA MET A 2 18.97 -57.22 42.54
C MET A 2 18.35 -55.99 41.89
N ARG A 3 18.16 -54.89 42.66
CA ARG A 3 17.59 -53.61 42.19
C ARG A 3 18.72 -52.75 41.62
N ILE A 4 18.71 -52.60 40.28
CA ILE A 4 19.58 -51.67 39.57
C ILE A 4 18.94 -50.30 39.61
N ALA A 5 19.52 -49.37 40.39
CA ALA A 5 19.11 -47.97 40.40
C ALA A 5 19.82 -47.24 39.25
N VAL A 6 19.08 -46.92 38.18
CA VAL A 6 19.55 -46.06 37.09
C VAL A 6 19.46 -44.60 37.55
N ARG A 7 20.62 -43.98 37.82
CA ARG A 7 20.74 -42.54 38.06
C ARG A 7 20.68 -41.81 36.71
N VAL A 8 19.56 -41.20 36.44
CA VAL A 8 19.43 -40.25 35.33
C VAL A 8 20.04 -38.92 35.76
N LEU A 9 21.18 -38.58 35.19
CA LEU A 9 21.84 -37.28 35.36
C LEU A 9 21.14 -36.26 34.47
N PRO A 10 20.56 -35.15 34.99
CA PRO A 10 19.98 -34.13 34.13
C PRO A 10 21.11 -33.32 33.48
N LEU A 11 21.23 -33.46 32.16
CA LEU A 11 22.12 -32.63 31.33
C LEU A 11 21.44 -31.26 31.19
N VAL A 12 21.76 -30.32 32.07
CA VAL A 12 21.35 -28.91 31.97
C VAL A 12 22.17 -28.29 30.85
N PHE A 13 21.58 -28.18 29.66
CA PHE A 13 22.09 -27.38 28.56
C PHE A 13 21.96 -25.92 28.98
N ALA A 14 23.03 -25.28 29.40
CA ALA A 14 23.13 -23.83 29.56
C ALA A 14 23.15 -23.20 28.17
N LEU A 15 21.96 -22.90 27.61
CA LEU A 15 21.80 -21.95 26.50
C LEU A 15 22.17 -20.57 27.05
N GLY A 16 23.45 -20.20 26.99
CA GLY A 16 23.83 -18.79 27.11
C GLY A 16 23.12 -17.97 26.00
N PRO A 17 22.72 -16.71 26.26
CA PRO A 17 22.19 -15.86 25.25
C PRO A 17 23.27 -15.64 24.18
N ALA A 18 23.19 -16.37 23.08
CA ALA A 18 23.92 -16.03 21.87
C ALA A 18 23.37 -14.70 21.37
N PHE A 19 23.98 -13.61 21.80
CA PHE A 19 23.76 -12.32 21.12
C PHE A 19 24.32 -12.48 19.70
N ALA A 20 23.45 -12.85 18.78
CA ALA A 20 23.76 -12.86 17.37
C ALA A 20 24.06 -11.41 16.97
N GLN A 21 25.34 -11.06 16.91
CA GLN A 21 25.75 -9.75 16.41
C GLN A 21 25.36 -9.69 14.94
N MET A 22 24.38 -8.85 14.62
CA MET A 22 23.97 -8.60 13.25
C MET A 22 25.15 -8.01 12.49
N THR A 23 25.47 -8.57 11.32
CA THR A 23 26.48 -7.96 10.43
C THR A 23 25.86 -6.87 9.57
N ILE A 24 26.69 -5.99 8.99
CA ILE A 24 26.23 -4.95 8.09
C ILE A 24 25.51 -5.55 6.86
N GLU A 25 26.02 -6.67 6.36
CA GLU A 25 25.42 -7.38 5.21
C GLU A 25 24.02 -7.89 5.56
N GLN A 26 23.83 -8.43 6.77
CA GLN A 26 22.52 -8.88 7.24
C GLN A 26 21.56 -7.72 7.41
N ALA A 27 22.01 -6.59 7.97
CA ALA A 27 21.19 -5.40 8.13
C ALA A 27 20.72 -4.84 6.77
N VAL A 28 21.63 -4.76 5.80
CA VAL A 28 21.35 -4.30 4.44
C VAL A 28 20.38 -5.26 3.73
N GLN A 29 20.63 -6.56 3.81
CA GLN A 29 19.79 -7.59 3.17
C GLN A 29 18.36 -7.59 3.75
N ASP A 30 18.26 -7.50 5.06
CA ASP A 30 16.97 -7.45 5.75
C ASP A 30 16.19 -6.16 5.38
N ALA A 31 16.85 -5.02 5.31
CA ALA A 31 16.24 -3.79 4.87
C ALA A 31 15.76 -3.87 3.41
N ALA A 32 16.60 -4.37 2.49
CA ALA A 32 16.26 -4.49 1.08
C ALA A 32 15.08 -5.46 0.80
N THR A 33 14.77 -6.37 1.75
CA THR A 33 13.72 -7.38 1.56
C THR A 33 12.50 -7.17 2.44
N LYS A 34 12.68 -6.74 3.68
CA LYS A 34 11.63 -6.70 4.72
C LYS A 34 11.11 -5.29 5.01
N TYR A 35 11.80 -4.24 4.55
CA TYR A 35 11.42 -2.87 4.86
C TYR A 35 10.01 -2.55 4.32
N PRO A 36 9.13 -1.93 5.10
CA PRO A 36 7.74 -1.68 4.71
C PRO A 36 7.59 -0.90 3.40
N ALA A 37 8.47 0.07 3.13
CA ALA A 37 8.44 0.83 1.89
C ALA A 37 8.71 -0.04 0.65
N VAL A 38 9.57 -1.06 0.76
CA VAL A 38 9.82 -2.03 -0.32
C VAL A 38 8.56 -2.86 -0.59
N ARG A 39 7.87 -3.29 0.46
CA ARG A 39 6.60 -4.01 0.31
C ARG A 39 5.54 -3.12 -0.33
N ALA A 40 5.41 -1.87 0.10
CA ALA A 40 4.49 -0.91 -0.50
C ALA A 40 4.79 -0.66 -2.00
N SER A 41 6.07 -0.58 -2.38
CA SER A 41 6.45 -0.42 -3.79
C SER A 41 6.13 -1.65 -4.64
N LEU A 42 6.18 -2.87 -4.08
CA LEU A 42 5.74 -4.10 -4.76
C LEU A 42 4.22 -4.11 -4.97
N GLU A 43 3.43 -3.65 -3.99
CA GLU A 43 1.98 -3.51 -4.16
C GLU A 43 1.62 -2.46 -5.21
N GLN A 44 2.43 -1.40 -5.38
CA GLN A 44 2.27 -0.44 -6.47
C GLN A 44 2.46 -1.09 -7.85
N VAL A 45 3.39 -2.05 -7.99
CA VAL A 45 3.55 -2.83 -9.24
C VAL A 45 2.31 -3.66 -9.50
N SER A 46 1.73 -4.28 -8.45
CA SER A 46 0.49 -5.06 -8.55
C SER A 46 -0.69 -4.17 -8.97
N ALA A 47 -0.82 -2.99 -8.37
CA ALA A 47 -1.84 -2.01 -8.74
C ALA A 47 -1.67 -1.53 -10.19
N ALA A 48 -0.44 -1.27 -10.63
CA ALA A 48 -0.15 -0.88 -12.02
C ALA A 48 -0.45 -2.03 -13.02
N ALA A 49 -0.26 -3.29 -12.62
CA ALA A 49 -0.65 -4.44 -13.42
C ALA A 49 -2.19 -4.55 -13.55
N ALA A 50 -2.94 -4.26 -12.48
CA ALA A 50 -4.40 -4.18 -12.53
C ALA A 50 -4.89 -3.04 -13.45
N ALA A 51 -4.17 -1.92 -13.50
CA ALA A 51 -4.48 -0.80 -14.39
C ALA A 51 -4.38 -1.18 -15.90
N ILE A 52 -3.50 -2.12 -16.27
CA ILE A 52 -3.45 -2.67 -17.63
C ILE A 52 -4.75 -3.41 -17.96
N ASN A 53 -5.24 -4.24 -17.02
CA ASN A 53 -6.50 -4.95 -17.21
C ASN A 53 -7.67 -3.97 -17.32
N LEU A 54 -7.69 -2.92 -16.50
CA LEU A 54 -8.69 -1.86 -16.60
C LEU A 54 -8.63 -1.16 -17.96
N ALA A 55 -7.44 -0.81 -18.46
CA ALA A 55 -7.31 -0.21 -19.79
C ALA A 55 -7.84 -1.13 -20.91
N ARG A 56 -7.71 -2.44 -20.75
CA ARG A 56 -8.24 -3.44 -21.70
C ARG A 56 -9.76 -3.54 -21.66
N THR A 57 -10.43 -3.21 -20.54
CA THR A 57 -11.91 -3.22 -20.50
C THR A 57 -12.54 -2.17 -21.41
N ALA A 58 -11.79 -1.15 -21.85
CA ALA A 58 -12.25 -0.17 -22.83
C ALA A 58 -12.63 -0.79 -24.20
N TRP A 59 -12.23 -2.04 -24.48
CA TRP A 59 -12.68 -2.79 -25.67
C TRP A 59 -14.07 -3.40 -25.52
N LEU A 60 -14.61 -3.46 -24.29
CA LEU A 60 -15.89 -4.06 -23.99
C LEU A 60 -17.00 -3.00 -24.03
N PRO A 61 -18.24 -3.39 -24.35
CA PRO A 61 -19.38 -2.53 -24.15
C PRO A 61 -19.51 -2.15 -22.67
N LYS A 62 -19.83 -0.87 -22.42
CA LYS A 62 -20.19 -0.37 -21.10
C LYS A 62 -21.70 -0.44 -20.96
N ALA A 63 -22.19 -0.98 -19.86
CA ALA A 63 -23.60 -1.03 -19.53
C ALA A 63 -23.84 -0.31 -18.20
N ASP A 64 -24.70 0.70 -18.24
CA ASP A 64 -25.13 1.45 -17.07
C ASP A 64 -26.59 1.14 -16.79
N PHE A 65 -26.94 0.86 -15.54
CA PHE A 65 -28.31 0.70 -15.08
C PHE A 65 -28.70 1.95 -14.28
N ASP A 66 -29.74 2.64 -14.75
CA ASP A 66 -30.30 3.81 -14.09
C ASP A 66 -31.67 3.48 -13.53
N ALA A 67 -31.88 3.79 -12.24
CA ALA A 67 -33.19 3.70 -11.60
C ALA A 67 -33.45 5.01 -10.86
N GLN A 68 -34.64 5.58 -11.07
CA GLN A 68 -35.03 6.85 -10.47
C GLN A 68 -36.41 6.72 -9.83
N LEU A 69 -36.53 7.26 -8.64
CA LEU A 69 -37.79 7.50 -7.98
C LEU A 69 -37.87 8.99 -7.64
N ASN A 70 -38.92 9.65 -8.09
CA ASN A 70 -39.12 11.06 -7.85
C ASN A 70 -40.55 11.38 -7.39
N ARG A 71 -40.70 12.54 -6.77
CA ARG A 71 -41.96 13.10 -6.39
C ARG A 71 -42.02 14.55 -6.86
N ALA A 72 -42.99 14.88 -7.69
CA ALA A 72 -43.11 16.21 -8.27
C ALA A 72 -44.58 16.57 -8.48
N THR A 73 -44.85 17.83 -8.83
CA THR A 73 -46.17 18.24 -9.27
C THR A 73 -46.46 17.67 -10.66
N HIS A 74 -47.73 17.28 -10.92
CA HIS A 74 -48.12 16.68 -12.19
C HIS A 74 -48.55 17.74 -13.19
N ASN A 75 -47.62 18.58 -13.63
CA ASN A 75 -47.85 19.64 -14.61
C ASN A 75 -47.28 19.33 -16.01
N ASN A 76 -46.59 18.19 -16.12
CA ASN A 76 -45.98 17.72 -17.35
C ASN A 76 -46.38 16.27 -17.63
N ILE A 77 -46.40 15.90 -18.91
CA ILE A 77 -46.48 14.49 -19.32
C ILE A 77 -45.23 13.76 -18.84
N PHE A 78 -45.36 12.52 -18.36
CA PHE A 78 -44.21 11.69 -18.05
C PHE A 78 -43.41 11.45 -19.33
N GLY A 79 -42.14 11.84 -19.28
CA GLY A 79 -41.18 11.61 -20.37
C GLY A 79 -40.41 10.28 -20.21
N LEU A 80 -39.67 9.94 -21.24
CA LEU A 80 -38.76 8.83 -21.19
C LEU A 80 -37.53 9.19 -20.37
N LEU A 81 -36.96 8.20 -19.65
CA LEU A 81 -35.68 8.30 -19.04
C LEU A 81 -34.59 8.30 -20.11
N LEU A 82 -34.05 9.47 -20.42
CA LEU A 82 -32.94 9.61 -21.36
C LEU A 82 -31.66 9.83 -20.57
N PRO A 83 -30.71 8.91 -20.60
CA PRO A 83 -29.42 9.09 -19.92
C PRO A 83 -28.65 10.21 -20.59
N SER A 84 -28.22 11.19 -19.79
CA SER A 84 -27.33 12.27 -20.21
C SER A 84 -26.06 12.21 -19.36
N GLY A 85 -24.92 12.00 -19.99
CA GLY A 85 -23.62 11.72 -19.36
C GLY A 85 -23.35 12.53 -18.10
N GLY A 86 -23.45 11.87 -16.94
CA GLY A 86 -23.12 12.42 -15.64
C GLY A 86 -24.19 13.25 -14.94
N ALA A 87 -25.35 13.52 -15.56
CA ALA A 87 -26.48 14.23 -14.95
C ALA A 87 -27.64 13.28 -14.64
N ILE A 88 -28.41 13.60 -13.59
CA ILE A 88 -29.64 12.87 -13.30
C ILE A 88 -30.59 13.08 -14.50
N PRO A 89 -31.07 12.02 -15.18
CA PRO A 89 -31.88 12.13 -16.36
C PRO A 89 -33.22 12.83 -16.05
N GLY A 90 -33.59 13.76 -16.87
CA GLY A 90 -34.92 14.38 -16.80
C GLY A 90 -36.00 13.41 -17.30
N ILE A 91 -37.02 13.16 -16.49
CA ILE A 91 -38.19 12.33 -16.86
C ILE A 91 -39.44 13.14 -17.17
N SER A 92 -39.31 14.45 -17.28
CA SER A 92 -40.41 15.35 -17.61
C SER A 92 -40.55 15.50 -19.12
N GLY A 93 -41.75 15.23 -19.63
CA GLY A 93 -42.15 15.52 -20.99
C GLY A 93 -42.79 16.92 -21.15
N PRO A 94 -43.54 17.15 -22.23
CA PRO A 94 -44.23 18.43 -22.51
C PRO A 94 -45.18 18.88 -21.39
N VAL A 95 -45.37 20.19 -21.27
CA VAL A 95 -46.28 20.80 -20.29
C VAL A 95 -47.73 20.46 -20.60
N LEU A 96 -48.49 20.07 -19.59
CA LEU A 96 -49.92 19.75 -19.73
C LEU A 96 -50.82 20.96 -19.83
N GLY A 97 -50.31 22.19 -19.61
CA GLY A 97 -51.11 23.41 -19.58
C GLY A 97 -51.96 23.55 -18.32
N THR A 98 -51.72 22.75 -17.28
CA THR A 98 -52.40 22.81 -15.99
C THR A 98 -51.43 23.26 -14.91
N ASN A 99 -51.93 24.00 -13.91
CA ASN A 99 -51.15 24.39 -12.73
C ASN A 99 -51.72 23.68 -11.51
N SER A 100 -51.15 22.54 -11.16
CA SER A 100 -51.53 21.77 -9.98
C SER A 100 -50.36 21.69 -8.99
N LEU A 101 -50.65 21.99 -7.72
CA LEU A 101 -49.70 21.77 -6.62
C LEU A 101 -49.79 20.36 -6.04
N ALA A 102 -50.71 19.51 -6.53
CA ALA A 102 -50.81 18.12 -6.15
C ALA A 102 -49.54 17.36 -6.56
N SER A 103 -48.94 16.65 -5.62
CA SER A 103 -47.75 15.88 -5.87
C SER A 103 -48.07 14.44 -6.28
N VAL A 104 -47.29 13.94 -7.25
CA VAL A 104 -47.40 12.57 -7.77
C VAL A 104 -46.03 11.92 -7.68
N TRP A 105 -46.05 10.61 -7.40
CA TRP A 105 -44.83 9.77 -7.47
C TRP A 105 -44.61 9.34 -8.92
N GLY A 106 -43.36 9.49 -9.37
CA GLY A 106 -42.89 8.94 -10.62
C GLY A 106 -41.73 7.96 -10.40
N SER A 107 -41.68 6.95 -11.22
CA SER A 107 -40.55 6.03 -11.24
C SER A 107 -40.10 5.76 -12.65
N ALA A 108 -38.80 5.61 -12.85
CA ALA A 108 -38.25 5.22 -14.16
C ALA A 108 -37.05 4.31 -13.89
N ALA A 109 -36.87 3.33 -14.79
CA ALA A 109 -35.70 2.48 -14.80
C ALA A 109 -35.29 2.21 -16.24
N GLY A 110 -33.97 2.14 -16.50
CA GLY A 110 -33.46 1.91 -17.84
C GLY A 110 -32.05 1.28 -17.80
N VAL A 111 -31.67 0.66 -18.90
CA VAL A 111 -30.32 0.19 -19.15
C VAL A 111 -29.80 0.91 -20.38
N MET A 112 -28.63 1.53 -20.23
CA MET A 112 -27.91 2.12 -21.35
C MET A 112 -26.69 1.26 -21.66
N VAL A 113 -26.53 0.90 -22.93
CA VAL A 113 -25.34 0.19 -23.43
C VAL A 113 -24.62 1.13 -24.40
N GLU A 114 -23.39 1.43 -24.09
CA GLU A 114 -22.52 2.25 -24.92
C GLU A 114 -21.34 1.39 -25.41
N TRP A 115 -21.08 1.43 -26.70
CA TRP A 115 -19.96 0.72 -27.29
C TRP A 115 -19.41 1.49 -28.48
N GLU A 116 -18.13 1.69 -28.47
CA GLU A 116 -17.41 2.34 -29.56
C GLU A 116 -16.55 1.28 -30.28
N PRO A 117 -16.96 0.76 -31.44
CA PRO A 117 -16.22 -0.31 -32.13
C PRO A 117 -14.90 0.15 -32.74
N PHE A 118 -14.79 1.45 -33.11
CA PHE A 118 -13.61 2.01 -33.77
C PHE A 118 -13.12 3.26 -33.03
N ASP A 119 -11.84 3.28 -32.63
CA ASP A 119 -11.21 4.36 -31.86
C ASP A 119 -9.88 4.83 -32.48
N PHE A 120 -9.57 4.40 -33.69
CA PHE A 120 -8.35 4.77 -34.43
C PHE A 120 -7.03 4.55 -33.65
N GLY A 121 -7.01 3.61 -32.70
CA GLY A 121 -5.85 3.23 -31.94
C GLY A 121 -5.72 3.87 -30.54
N LEU A 122 -6.70 4.67 -30.11
CA LEU A 122 -6.70 5.31 -28.79
C LEU A 122 -6.59 4.26 -27.66
N ARG A 123 -7.38 3.20 -27.71
CA ARG A 123 -7.35 2.11 -26.70
C ARG A 123 -6.01 1.40 -26.66
N LYS A 124 -5.43 1.12 -27.83
CA LYS A 124 -4.08 0.53 -27.92
C LYS A 124 -3.04 1.44 -27.28
N ALA A 125 -3.11 2.76 -27.52
CA ALA A 125 -2.23 3.72 -26.90
C ALA A 125 -2.42 3.77 -25.38
N ASN A 126 -3.66 3.75 -24.89
CA ASN A 126 -3.95 3.73 -23.45
C ASN A 126 -3.43 2.47 -22.76
N VAL A 127 -3.53 1.29 -23.39
CA VAL A 127 -2.93 0.05 -22.89
C VAL A 127 -1.41 0.17 -22.84
N ALA A 128 -0.77 0.72 -23.89
CA ALA A 128 0.69 0.94 -23.90
C ALA A 128 1.15 1.91 -22.79
N ILE A 129 0.36 2.97 -22.51
CA ILE A 129 0.62 3.88 -21.38
C ILE A 129 0.55 3.12 -20.05
N ALA A 130 -0.46 2.26 -19.85
CA ALA A 130 -0.59 1.47 -18.63
C ALA A 130 0.57 0.46 -18.48
N GLU A 131 1.02 -0.17 -19.56
CA GLU A 131 2.19 -1.06 -19.57
C GLU A 131 3.49 -0.31 -19.22
N ALA A 132 3.69 0.88 -19.77
CA ALA A 132 4.81 1.76 -19.41
C ALA A 132 4.74 2.18 -17.93
N GLY A 133 3.54 2.44 -17.41
CA GLY A 133 3.28 2.72 -16.00
C GLY A 133 3.70 1.57 -15.08
N ARG A 134 3.37 0.33 -15.45
CA ARG A 134 3.81 -0.87 -14.72
C ARG A 134 5.33 -1.02 -14.75
N ASN A 135 5.98 -0.77 -15.89
CA ASN A 135 7.43 -0.85 -15.99
C ASN A 135 8.11 0.22 -15.13
N ARG A 136 7.58 1.45 -15.11
CA ARG A 136 8.02 2.52 -14.20
C ARG A 136 7.88 2.09 -12.72
N ALA A 137 6.75 1.52 -12.31
CA ALA A 137 6.56 1.02 -10.96
C ALA A 137 7.59 -0.08 -10.60
N GLY A 138 7.92 -0.97 -11.55
CA GLY A 138 8.96 -1.98 -11.39
C GLY A 138 10.35 -1.38 -11.16
N ALA A 139 10.71 -0.34 -11.93
CA ALA A 139 11.96 0.38 -11.73
C ALA A 139 12.02 1.10 -10.37
N GLN A 140 10.89 1.66 -9.91
CA GLN A 140 10.79 2.30 -8.59
C GLN A 140 11.08 1.34 -7.44
N VAL A 141 10.72 0.04 -7.56
CA VAL A 141 11.08 -0.98 -6.55
C VAL A 141 12.59 -1.08 -6.36
N ALA A 142 13.36 -1.03 -7.48
CA ALA A 142 14.82 -1.10 -7.40
C ALA A 142 15.40 0.14 -6.67
N VAL A 143 14.88 1.32 -6.95
CA VAL A 143 15.26 2.56 -6.26
C VAL A 143 14.96 2.46 -4.76
N THR A 144 13.73 2.06 -4.40
CA THR A 144 13.33 1.93 -2.99
C THR A 144 14.17 0.91 -2.22
N ARG A 145 14.55 -0.20 -2.88
CA ARG A 145 15.47 -1.20 -2.28
C ARG A 145 16.85 -0.61 -2.02
N LEU A 146 17.38 0.14 -2.99
CA LEU A 146 18.68 0.79 -2.84
C LEU A 146 18.67 1.82 -1.71
N GLU A 147 17.64 2.65 -1.63
CA GLU A 147 17.46 3.63 -0.56
C GLU A 147 17.35 2.97 0.83
N ALA A 148 16.57 1.89 0.95
CA ALA A 148 16.45 1.14 2.18
C ALA A 148 17.78 0.48 2.60
N ALA A 149 18.51 -0.07 1.64
CA ALA A 149 19.82 -0.68 1.87
C ALA A 149 20.86 0.37 2.31
N ALA A 150 20.89 1.53 1.67
CA ALA A 150 21.79 2.63 2.02
C ALA A 150 21.49 3.19 3.42
N ALA A 151 20.22 3.42 3.74
CA ALA A 151 19.80 3.89 5.07
C ALA A 151 20.15 2.88 6.17
N ALA A 152 20.00 1.57 5.90
CA ALA A 152 20.39 0.52 6.85
C ALA A 152 21.91 0.48 7.09
N ALA A 153 22.72 0.61 6.04
CA ALA A 153 24.15 0.68 6.16
C ALA A 153 24.63 1.90 6.98
N GLU A 154 24.06 3.08 6.70
CA GLU A 154 24.34 4.31 7.41
C GLU A 154 23.95 4.20 8.91
N GLY A 155 22.74 3.69 9.19
CA GLY A 155 22.27 3.47 10.55
C GLY A 155 23.16 2.48 11.32
N PHE A 156 23.60 1.39 10.67
CA PHE A 156 24.51 0.42 11.27
C PHE A 156 25.86 1.04 11.65
N LEU A 157 26.46 1.82 10.72
CA LEU A 157 27.74 2.50 10.97
C LEU A 157 27.63 3.54 12.08
N THR A 158 26.52 4.29 12.11
CA THR A 158 26.23 5.26 13.16
C THR A 158 26.12 4.60 14.53
N LEU A 159 25.40 3.46 14.60
CA LEU A 159 25.28 2.68 15.83
C LEU A 159 26.66 2.16 16.31
N LEU A 160 27.47 1.62 15.41
CA LEU A 160 28.80 1.15 15.71
C LEU A 160 29.70 2.26 16.26
N ALA A 161 29.68 3.44 15.62
CA ALA A 161 30.44 4.60 16.09
C ALA A 161 29.99 5.06 17.50
N ALA A 162 28.68 5.06 17.76
CA ALA A 162 28.11 5.40 19.07
C ALA A 162 28.56 4.39 20.15
N GLN A 163 28.53 3.09 19.85
CA GLN A 163 29.00 2.04 20.77
C GLN A 163 30.48 2.19 21.10
N GLN A 164 31.32 2.47 20.10
CA GLN A 164 32.75 2.71 20.33
C GLN A 164 32.98 3.97 21.19
N THR A 165 32.17 5.01 21.01
CA THR A 165 32.25 6.23 21.82
C THR A 165 31.93 5.94 23.28
N VAL A 166 30.89 5.14 23.56
CA VAL A 166 30.54 4.71 24.92
C VAL A 166 31.66 3.92 25.55
N THR A 167 32.21 2.89 24.84
CA THR A 167 33.31 2.10 25.32
C THR A 167 34.55 2.94 25.66
N ALA A 168 34.86 3.93 24.81
CA ALA A 168 36.01 4.82 25.06
C ALA A 168 35.76 5.74 26.28
N ALA A 169 34.50 6.21 26.48
CA ALA A 169 34.15 7.00 27.66
C ALA A 169 34.23 6.19 28.95
N GLU A 170 33.74 4.94 28.96
CA GLU A 170 33.85 4.01 30.10
C GLU A 170 35.29 3.73 30.48
N ALA A 171 36.15 3.46 29.49
CA ALA A 171 37.59 3.29 29.72
C ALA A 171 38.25 4.57 30.24
N GLY A 172 37.76 5.74 29.86
CA GLY A 172 38.20 7.04 30.39
C GLY A 172 37.84 7.23 31.86
N VAL A 173 36.63 6.88 32.24
CA VAL A 173 36.14 6.92 33.62
C VAL A 173 36.95 5.97 34.50
N GLU A 174 37.18 4.74 34.06
CA GLU A 174 37.95 3.75 34.80
C GLU A 174 39.40 4.20 35.03
N ARG A 175 40.02 4.81 34.02
CA ARG A 175 41.37 5.40 34.16
C ARG A 175 41.39 6.51 35.17
N ALA A 176 40.37 7.37 35.22
CA ALA A 176 40.26 8.44 36.17
C ALA A 176 40.15 7.92 37.62
N PHE A 177 39.31 6.91 37.84
CA PHE A 177 39.19 6.25 39.15
C PHE A 177 40.47 5.61 39.61
N ARG A 178 41.19 4.89 38.75
CA ARG A 178 42.50 4.31 39.09
C ARG A 178 43.51 5.37 39.46
N LYS A 179 43.55 6.52 38.77
CA LYS A 179 44.43 7.64 39.09
C LYS A 179 44.10 8.27 40.44
N LEU A 180 42.81 8.43 40.76
CA LEU A 180 42.38 8.92 42.08
C LEU A 180 42.80 7.97 43.23
N ALA A 181 42.64 6.65 43.04
CA ALA A 181 43.03 5.62 44.03
C ALA A 181 44.53 5.57 44.29
N GLN A 182 45.36 6.07 43.36
CA GLN A 182 46.84 6.10 43.51
C GLN A 182 47.34 7.43 44.11
N MET A 183 46.48 8.42 44.34
CA MET A 183 46.89 9.67 45.01
C MET A 183 47.14 9.42 46.53
N PRO A 184 48.33 9.72 47.05
CA PRO A 184 48.58 9.56 48.47
C PRO A 184 47.73 10.56 49.23
N TYR A 185 47.10 10.08 50.32
CA TYR A 185 46.37 10.90 51.25
C TYR A 185 47.39 11.86 51.90
N ARG A 186 47.28 13.17 51.70
CA ARG A 186 48.03 14.18 52.43
C ARG A 186 47.17 14.70 53.56
#